data_59727bc2c5330be5f9918dbb9f593ae3
#
_entry.id   59727bc2c5330be5f9918dbb9f593ae3
#
_cell.length_a   1.000
_cell.length_b   1.000
_cell.length_c   1.000
_cell.angle_alpha   90.00
_cell.angle_beta   90.00
_cell.angle_gamma   90.00
#
_symmetry.space_group_name_H-M   'P 1'
#
loop_
_entity.id
_entity.type
_entity.pdbx_description
1 polymer ?
#
loop_
_entity_poly.entity_id
_entity_poly.type
_entity_poly.pdbx_seq_one_letter_code
_entity_poly.pdbx_strand_id
1 'polypeptide(L)'
;MNQEKSNFILGLSVGIAAVSLVGFLIMTVAYIQKTGPVTDNSDKVAQDTNKAGANNNKPATPPKEPTPAKANIQVADSDNTRGNKNAKVTIVEFSDLQCPFCSRFHVTMKQVMAAYPNDVRWVYKHFPLNFHQYAQKSAEASECAAEQGKFWEYIDNIFANQSSLNADYLATAAQKVG
;
A
#
# COMPACT_ATOMS: atom_id res chain seq x y z
N MET A 1 -8.63 -57.15 21.00
CA MET A 1 -9.61 -56.07 20.72
C MET A 1 -8.95 -54.77 20.23
N ASN A 2 -7.63 -54.73 19.97
CA ASN A 2 -6.92 -53.52 19.58
C ASN A 2 -6.44 -53.44 18.11
N GLN A 3 -6.45 -54.57 17.39
CA GLN A 3 -5.92 -54.60 16.02
C GLN A 3 -6.94 -54.18 14.95
N GLU A 4 -8.21 -54.48 15.13
CA GLU A 4 -9.27 -54.03 14.21
C GLU A 4 -9.49 -52.50 14.23
N LYS A 5 -9.42 -51.90 15.41
CA LYS A 5 -9.54 -50.42 15.55
C LYS A 5 -8.35 -49.67 14.93
N SER A 6 -7.15 -50.26 15.02
CA SER A 6 -5.92 -49.68 14.39
C SER A 6 -6.04 -49.71 12.87
N ASN A 7 -6.49 -50.80 12.28
CA ASN A 7 -6.64 -50.92 10.81
C ASN A 7 -7.75 -50.03 10.26
N PHE A 8 -8.83 -49.80 11.03
CA PHE A 8 -9.90 -48.90 10.65
C PHE A 8 -9.43 -47.42 10.64
N ILE A 9 -8.69 -47.00 11.66
CA ILE A 9 -8.15 -45.66 11.75
C ILE A 9 -7.10 -45.41 10.64
N LEU A 10 -6.25 -46.39 10.36
CA LEU A 10 -5.26 -46.31 9.29
C LEU A 10 -5.92 -46.22 7.90
N GLY A 11 -6.93 -47.01 7.63
CA GLY A 11 -7.71 -46.97 6.38
C GLY A 11 -8.44 -45.63 6.18
N LEU A 12 -9.02 -45.09 7.25
CA LEU A 12 -9.73 -43.80 7.20
C LEU A 12 -8.78 -42.62 6.92
N SER A 13 -7.59 -42.61 7.57
CA SER A 13 -6.60 -41.55 7.36
C SER A 13 -6.00 -41.59 5.95
N VAL A 14 -5.74 -42.74 5.39
CA VAL A 14 -5.24 -42.89 4.01
C VAL A 14 -6.31 -42.51 2.99
N GLY A 15 -7.57 -42.84 3.24
CA GLY A 15 -8.70 -42.47 2.39
C GLY A 15 -8.91 -40.93 2.31
N ILE A 16 -8.88 -40.25 3.45
CA ILE A 16 -9.03 -38.77 3.50
C ILE A 16 -7.87 -38.08 2.79
N ALA A 17 -6.62 -38.55 2.97
CA ALA A 17 -5.45 -38.00 2.29
C ALA A 17 -5.53 -38.16 0.76
N ALA A 18 -5.99 -39.29 0.27
CA ALA A 18 -6.13 -39.55 -1.17
C ALA A 18 -7.20 -38.66 -1.82
N VAL A 19 -8.36 -38.49 -1.17
CA VAL A 19 -9.44 -37.60 -1.67
C VAL A 19 -8.99 -36.14 -1.68
N SER A 20 -8.24 -35.72 -0.66
CA SER A 20 -7.71 -34.35 -0.59
C SER A 20 -6.69 -34.06 -1.70
N LEU A 21 -5.80 -35.00 -2.03
CA LEU A 21 -4.83 -34.85 -3.12
C LEU A 21 -5.50 -34.79 -4.50
N VAL A 22 -6.52 -35.64 -4.74
CA VAL A 22 -7.25 -35.63 -6.01
C VAL A 22 -8.05 -34.33 -6.14
N GLY A 23 -8.69 -33.86 -5.08
CA GLY A 23 -9.40 -32.57 -5.07
C GLY A 23 -8.48 -31.38 -5.34
N PHE A 24 -7.27 -31.38 -4.75
CA PHE A 24 -6.28 -30.33 -5.00
C PHE A 24 -5.77 -30.35 -6.44
N LEU A 25 -5.51 -31.53 -7.03
CA LEU A 25 -5.10 -31.68 -8.42
C LEU A 25 -6.18 -31.22 -9.40
N ILE A 26 -7.44 -31.54 -9.17
CA ILE A 26 -8.55 -31.10 -10.02
C ILE A 26 -8.68 -29.55 -9.93
N MET A 27 -8.55 -28.98 -8.73
CA MET A 27 -8.66 -27.55 -8.54
C MET A 27 -7.50 -26.79 -9.18
N THR A 28 -6.27 -27.32 -9.12
CA THR A 28 -5.10 -26.73 -9.81
C THR A 28 -5.20 -26.82 -11.33
N VAL A 29 -5.68 -27.93 -11.88
CA VAL A 29 -5.90 -28.06 -13.33
C VAL A 29 -7.00 -27.12 -13.81
N ALA A 30 -8.12 -27.00 -13.07
CA ALA A 30 -9.18 -26.06 -13.41
C ALA A 30 -8.73 -24.59 -13.31
N TYR A 31 -7.83 -24.28 -12.35
CA TYR A 31 -7.25 -22.93 -12.23
C TYR A 31 -6.32 -22.61 -13.40
N ILE A 32 -5.47 -23.55 -13.82
CA ILE A 32 -4.56 -23.39 -14.97
C ILE A 32 -5.32 -23.25 -16.29
N GLN A 33 -6.46 -23.96 -16.45
CA GLN A 33 -7.30 -23.82 -17.66
C GLN A 33 -8.06 -22.50 -17.71
N LYS A 34 -8.34 -21.87 -16.56
CA LYS A 34 -9.01 -20.58 -16.47
C LYS A 34 -8.07 -19.38 -16.64
N THR A 35 -6.77 -19.56 -16.37
CA THR A 35 -5.69 -18.63 -16.65
C THR A 35 -4.94 -19.11 -17.89
N GLY A 36 -5.55 -19.03 -19.06
CA GLY A 36 -4.88 -19.25 -20.34
C GLY A 36 -3.69 -18.30 -20.50
N PRO A 37 -2.70 -18.63 -21.35
CA PRO A 37 -1.55 -17.76 -21.53
C PRO A 37 -2.02 -16.37 -21.95
N VAL A 38 -1.56 -15.36 -21.24
CA VAL A 38 -1.74 -13.95 -21.63
C VAL A 38 -1.00 -13.78 -22.95
N THR A 39 -1.73 -13.88 -24.06
CA THR A 39 -1.19 -13.51 -25.35
C THR A 39 -1.08 -11.99 -25.37
N ASP A 40 0.14 -11.52 -25.44
CA ASP A 40 0.49 -10.12 -25.69
C ASP A 40 -0.13 -9.70 -27.03
N ASN A 41 -1.20 -8.95 -26.98
CA ASN A 41 -1.89 -8.40 -28.13
C ASN A 41 -1.28 -7.07 -28.59
N SER A 42 0.05 -6.94 -28.57
CA SER A 42 0.73 -5.72 -29.02
C SER A 42 0.84 -5.58 -30.52
N ASP A 43 0.42 -6.57 -31.35
CA ASP A 43 0.71 -6.58 -32.79
C ASP A 43 -0.48 -6.53 -33.74
N LYS A 44 -1.64 -6.01 -33.33
CA LYS A 44 -2.78 -5.85 -34.26
C LYS A 44 -3.49 -4.49 -34.19
N VAL A 45 -2.74 -3.40 -34.27
CA VAL A 45 -3.29 -2.09 -34.72
C VAL A 45 -2.30 -1.43 -35.65
N ALA A 46 -2.19 -1.95 -36.85
CA ALA A 46 -1.60 -1.23 -37.99
C ALA A 46 -1.91 -1.96 -39.29
N GLN A 47 -3.15 -1.85 -39.80
CA GLN A 47 -3.44 -1.91 -41.22
C GLN A 47 -4.94 -1.59 -41.43
N ASP A 48 -5.25 -0.31 -41.58
CA ASP A 48 -6.13 0.13 -42.67
C ASP A 48 -6.18 1.66 -42.70
N THR A 49 -6.16 2.13 -43.95
CA THR A 49 -6.39 3.49 -44.43
C THR A 49 -5.16 4.36 -44.65
N ASN A 50 -4.35 4.00 -45.66
CA ASN A 50 -3.64 4.98 -46.46
C ASN A 50 -4.65 5.67 -47.42
N LYS A 51 -4.99 6.94 -47.14
CA LYS A 51 -5.35 7.89 -48.18
C LYS A 51 -4.98 9.31 -47.81
N ALA A 52 -3.90 9.75 -48.42
CA ALA A 52 -3.54 11.09 -48.83
C ALA A 52 -3.84 12.29 -47.90
N GLY A 53 -2.78 12.87 -47.42
CA GLY A 53 -2.71 14.23 -46.88
C GLY A 53 -1.30 14.49 -46.42
N ALA A 54 -0.46 15.03 -47.32
CA ALA A 54 0.88 15.50 -46.96
C ALA A 54 0.74 16.65 -45.95
N ASN A 55 0.89 16.33 -44.66
CA ASN A 55 1.01 17.34 -43.62
C ASN A 55 2.43 17.27 -43.11
N ASN A 56 3.24 18.24 -43.49
CA ASN A 56 4.61 18.47 -43.01
C ASN A 56 4.61 18.94 -41.55
N ASN A 57 4.18 18.08 -40.64
CA ASN A 57 4.37 18.32 -39.24
C ASN A 57 5.68 17.66 -38.82
N LYS A 58 6.78 18.45 -38.86
CA LYS A 58 8.01 18.18 -38.09
C LYS A 58 7.62 17.77 -36.65
N PRO A 59 8.13 16.66 -36.12
CA PRO A 59 7.86 16.26 -34.75
C PRO A 59 8.16 17.45 -33.83
N ALA A 60 7.13 17.93 -33.13
CA ALA A 60 7.33 18.94 -32.09
C ALA A 60 8.24 18.33 -31.01
N THR A 61 9.34 19.00 -30.72
CA THR A 61 10.20 18.67 -29.58
C THR A 61 9.31 18.63 -28.33
N PRO A 62 9.35 17.56 -27.51
CA PRO A 62 8.54 17.50 -26.29
C PRO A 62 8.78 18.77 -25.46
N PRO A 63 7.75 19.36 -24.86
CA PRO A 63 7.92 20.51 -23.99
C PRO A 63 8.97 20.15 -22.91
N LYS A 64 9.97 21.03 -22.76
CA LYS A 64 10.98 20.86 -21.72
C LYS A 64 10.26 20.85 -20.38
N GLU A 65 10.33 19.71 -19.68
CA GLU A 65 9.73 19.55 -18.36
C GLU A 65 10.22 20.69 -17.46
N PRO A 66 9.33 21.44 -16.80
CA PRO A 66 9.74 22.55 -15.97
C PRO A 66 10.69 22.03 -14.88
N THR A 67 11.85 22.63 -14.76
CA THR A 67 12.80 22.30 -13.68
C THR A 67 12.05 22.48 -12.35
N PRO A 68 11.95 21.45 -11.49
CA PRO A 68 11.21 21.60 -10.24
C PRO A 68 11.81 22.74 -9.42
N ALA A 69 10.98 23.71 -9.06
CA ALA A 69 11.36 24.79 -8.17
C ALA A 69 11.77 24.19 -6.82
N LYS A 70 12.92 24.60 -6.27
CA LYS A 70 13.30 24.20 -4.91
C LYS A 70 12.28 24.75 -3.93
N ALA A 71 11.48 23.89 -3.32
CA ALA A 71 10.60 24.27 -2.24
C ALA A 71 11.44 24.46 -0.96
N ASN A 72 11.26 25.60 -0.28
CA ASN A 72 11.87 25.84 1.02
C ASN A 72 10.94 25.30 2.11
N ILE A 73 11.01 23.99 2.38
CA ILE A 73 10.21 23.33 3.40
C ILE A 73 10.95 23.40 4.73
N GLN A 74 10.35 24.08 5.69
CA GLN A 74 10.89 24.14 7.05
C GLN A 74 10.50 22.88 7.84
N VAL A 75 11.49 22.27 8.46
CA VAL A 75 11.30 21.16 9.41
C VAL A 75 11.59 21.70 10.80
N ALA A 76 10.60 21.67 11.68
CA ALA A 76 10.70 22.10 13.06
C ALA A 76 11.00 20.90 14.01
N ASP A 77 11.55 21.18 15.18
CA ASP A 77 11.77 20.13 16.20
C ASP A 77 10.47 19.52 16.73
N SER A 78 9.36 20.24 16.60
CA SER A 78 8.01 19.78 16.94
C SER A 78 7.38 18.88 15.88
N ASP A 79 7.97 18.76 14.68
CA ASP A 79 7.42 17.89 13.64
C ASP A 79 7.53 16.41 14.03
N ASN A 80 6.50 15.64 13.72
CA ASN A 80 6.50 14.20 13.95
C ASN A 80 7.52 13.52 13.04
N THR A 81 8.58 13.00 13.62
CA THR A 81 9.74 12.44 12.91
C THR A 81 9.96 10.98 13.27
N ARG A 82 10.16 10.13 12.25
CA ARG A 82 10.59 8.73 12.38
C ARG A 82 11.98 8.55 11.79
N GLY A 83 12.84 7.78 12.47
CA GLY A 83 14.22 7.49 12.05
C GLY A 83 15.28 8.34 12.74
N ASN A 84 16.49 8.30 12.22
CA ASN A 84 17.64 9.00 12.79
C ASN A 84 17.52 10.52 12.56
N LYS A 85 17.50 11.32 13.63
CA LYS A 85 17.43 12.79 13.55
C LYS A 85 18.60 13.41 12.77
N ASN A 86 19.75 12.72 12.73
CA ASN A 86 20.97 13.16 12.02
C ASN A 86 21.13 12.50 10.64
N ALA A 87 20.06 11.87 10.10
CA ALA A 87 20.09 11.25 8.80
C ALA A 87 20.43 12.25 7.70
N LYS A 88 21.21 11.80 6.70
CA LYS A 88 21.63 12.62 5.56
C LYS A 88 20.48 13.03 4.65
N VAL A 89 19.46 12.17 4.57
CA VAL A 89 18.28 12.38 3.72
C VAL A 89 17.06 12.61 4.62
N THR A 90 16.36 13.70 4.38
CA THR A 90 15.07 14.00 5.02
C THR A 90 13.98 13.92 3.96
N ILE A 91 13.01 13.02 4.17
CA ILE A 91 11.79 12.95 3.37
C ILE A 91 10.69 13.65 4.16
N VAL A 92 10.13 14.71 3.61
CA VAL A 92 8.98 15.41 4.19
C VAL A 92 7.74 15.01 3.41
N GLU A 93 6.80 14.37 4.09
CA GLU A 93 5.53 13.95 3.54
C GLU A 93 4.42 14.90 3.99
N PHE A 94 3.64 15.41 3.06
CA PHE A 94 2.37 16.07 3.31
C PHE A 94 1.25 15.06 3.04
N SER A 95 0.52 14.68 4.07
CA SER A 95 -0.34 13.49 4.00
C SER A 95 -1.69 13.69 4.68
N ASP A 96 -2.67 12.93 4.20
CA ASP A 96 -4.03 12.87 4.71
C ASP A 96 -4.34 11.44 5.15
N LEU A 97 -4.73 11.28 6.42
CA LEU A 97 -5.00 9.98 7.03
C LEU A 97 -6.22 9.25 6.43
N GLN A 98 -7.07 9.95 5.68
CA GLN A 98 -8.20 9.36 4.95
C GLN A 98 -7.90 9.09 3.49
N CYS A 99 -6.81 9.62 2.92
CA CYS A 99 -6.49 9.47 1.51
C CYS A 99 -5.94 8.06 1.19
N PRO A 100 -6.56 7.30 0.26
CA PRO A 100 -6.12 5.95 -0.07
C PRO A 100 -4.75 5.90 -0.76
N PHE A 101 -4.35 6.97 -1.43
CA PHE A 101 -3.01 7.10 -2.01
C PHE A 101 -1.96 7.30 -0.93
N CYS A 102 -2.26 8.09 0.12
CA CYS A 102 -1.40 8.27 1.28
C CYS A 102 -1.20 6.97 2.04
N SER A 103 -2.27 6.16 2.21
CA SER A 103 -2.16 4.83 2.81
C SER A 103 -1.18 3.92 2.05
N ARG A 104 -1.23 3.90 0.72
CA ARG A 104 -0.28 3.12 -0.10
C ARG A 104 1.15 3.66 0.02
N PHE A 105 1.31 4.97 0.01
CA PHE A 105 2.62 5.61 0.18
C PHE A 105 3.21 5.33 1.57
N HIS A 106 2.38 5.33 2.60
CA HIS A 106 2.78 4.99 3.97
C HIS A 106 3.44 3.59 4.06
N VAL A 107 2.87 2.59 3.36
CA VAL A 107 3.48 1.25 3.28
C VAL A 107 4.86 1.32 2.62
N THR A 108 5.01 2.08 1.54
CA THR A 108 6.29 2.29 0.85
C THR A 108 7.29 2.97 1.77
N MET A 109 6.88 4.00 2.51
CA MET A 109 7.75 4.70 3.45
C MET A 109 8.23 3.80 4.60
N LYS A 110 7.40 2.90 5.10
CA LYS A 110 7.82 1.88 6.08
C LYS A 110 8.91 0.97 5.52
N GLN A 111 8.82 0.59 4.24
CA GLN A 111 9.86 -0.21 3.57
C GLN A 111 11.15 0.60 3.40
N VAL A 112 11.06 1.88 3.03
CA VAL A 112 12.21 2.78 2.93
C VAL A 112 12.92 2.91 4.29
N MET A 113 12.14 3.13 5.36
CA MET A 113 12.70 3.26 6.72
C MET A 113 13.37 1.95 7.20
N ALA A 114 12.83 0.80 6.81
CA ALA A 114 13.45 -0.51 7.11
C ALA A 114 14.74 -0.76 6.30
N ALA A 115 14.78 -0.32 5.04
CA ALA A 115 15.95 -0.49 4.17
C ALA A 115 17.10 0.49 4.49
N TYR A 116 16.76 1.70 4.97
CA TYR A 116 17.74 2.78 5.21
C TYR A 116 17.60 3.39 6.63
N PRO A 117 17.71 2.60 7.70
CA PRO A 117 17.37 3.02 9.07
C PRO A 117 18.25 4.16 9.61
N ASN A 118 19.48 4.30 9.09
CA ASN A 118 20.44 5.30 9.55
C ASN A 118 20.57 6.50 8.60
N ASP A 119 20.20 6.34 7.33
CA ASP A 119 20.44 7.32 6.27
C ASP A 119 19.23 8.18 5.95
N VAL A 120 18.02 7.72 6.34
CA VAL A 120 16.76 8.40 6.05
C VAL A 120 16.05 8.80 7.34
N ARG A 121 15.56 10.03 7.35
CA ARG A 121 14.62 10.59 8.32
C ARG A 121 13.30 10.89 7.62
N TRP A 122 12.18 10.46 8.18
CA TRP A 122 10.84 10.70 7.67
C TRP A 122 10.11 11.68 8.57
N VAL A 123 9.73 12.83 8.02
CA VAL A 123 8.95 13.89 8.68
C VAL A 123 7.54 13.87 8.12
N TYR A 124 6.56 13.76 9.00
CA TYR A 124 5.14 13.76 8.63
C TYR A 124 4.54 15.14 8.89
N LYS A 125 3.82 15.66 7.91
CA LYS A 125 3.05 16.91 8.01
C LYS A 125 1.62 16.66 7.56
N HIS A 126 0.67 17.09 8.37
CA HIS A 126 -0.75 16.96 8.02
C HIS A 126 -1.12 17.85 6.84
N PHE A 127 -1.87 17.27 5.91
CA PHE A 127 -2.51 17.98 4.81
C PHE A 127 -3.92 17.42 4.58
N PRO A 128 -4.86 17.66 5.53
CA PRO A 128 -6.22 17.13 5.44
C PRO A 128 -6.95 17.77 4.27
N LEU A 129 -7.46 16.94 3.35
CA LEU A 129 -8.20 17.38 2.18
C LEU A 129 -9.67 17.66 2.56
N ASN A 130 -10.18 18.78 2.10
CA ASN A 130 -11.51 19.29 2.51
C ASN A 130 -12.69 18.41 2.08
N PHE A 131 -12.50 17.54 1.09
CA PHE A 131 -13.51 16.58 0.62
C PHE A 131 -13.43 15.22 1.34
N HIS A 132 -12.48 15.01 2.24
CA HIS A 132 -12.38 13.83 3.09
C HIS A 132 -13.01 14.11 4.46
N GLN A 133 -14.14 13.49 4.73
CA GLN A 133 -15.01 13.78 5.89
C GLN A 133 -14.28 13.66 7.24
N TYR A 134 -13.36 12.72 7.38
CA TYR A 134 -12.66 12.43 8.64
C TYR A 134 -11.20 12.88 8.65
N ALA A 135 -10.69 13.47 7.56
CA ALA A 135 -9.28 13.84 7.45
C ALA A 135 -8.82 14.79 8.56
N GLN A 136 -9.57 15.88 8.78
CA GLN A 136 -9.25 16.86 9.82
C GLN A 136 -9.29 16.24 11.21
N LYS A 137 -10.35 15.50 11.54
CA LYS A 137 -10.48 14.84 12.86
C LYS A 137 -9.42 13.77 13.10
N SER A 138 -9.02 13.06 12.05
CA SER A 138 -7.93 12.07 12.14
C SER A 138 -6.60 12.74 12.41
N ALA A 139 -6.34 13.87 11.76
CA ALA A 139 -5.12 14.66 12.01
C ALA A 139 -5.09 15.16 13.47
N GLU A 140 -6.17 15.76 13.96
CA GLU A 140 -6.27 16.22 15.35
C GLU A 140 -6.08 15.09 16.36
N ALA A 141 -6.72 13.93 16.13
CA ALA A 141 -6.57 12.77 17.00
C ALA A 141 -5.14 12.22 17.01
N SER A 142 -4.44 12.26 15.87
CA SER A 142 -3.04 11.83 15.80
C SER A 142 -2.09 12.76 16.53
N GLU A 143 -2.40 14.08 16.58
CA GLU A 143 -1.61 15.03 17.40
C GLU A 143 -1.85 14.81 18.91
N CYS A 144 -3.08 14.47 19.34
CA CYS A 144 -3.31 14.04 20.71
C CYS A 144 -2.51 12.77 21.08
N ALA A 145 -2.33 11.85 20.12
CA ALA A 145 -1.45 10.70 20.32
C ALA A 145 0.03 11.13 20.33
N ALA A 146 0.42 12.15 19.57
CA ALA A 146 1.78 12.71 19.57
C ALA A 146 2.17 13.26 20.94
N GLU A 147 1.26 13.96 21.63
CA GLU A 147 1.48 14.47 22.99
C GLU A 147 1.84 13.36 23.99
N GLN A 148 1.43 12.13 23.69
CA GLN A 148 1.71 10.94 24.49
C GLN A 148 2.87 10.09 23.91
N GLY A 149 3.58 10.61 22.89
CA GLY A 149 4.66 9.90 22.20
C GLY A 149 4.19 8.73 21.34
N LYS A 150 2.90 8.70 20.95
CA LYS A 150 2.25 7.59 20.23
C LYS A 150 1.82 7.95 18.80
N PHE A 151 2.32 9.04 18.25
CA PHE A 151 1.95 9.50 16.91
C PHE A 151 2.06 8.40 15.85
N TRP A 152 3.21 7.76 15.81
CA TRP A 152 3.51 6.81 14.73
C TRP A 152 2.71 5.52 14.87
N GLU A 153 2.55 5.00 16.08
CA GLU A 153 1.71 3.84 16.36
C GLU A 153 0.25 4.12 15.98
N TYR A 154 -0.21 5.34 16.28
CA TYR A 154 -1.57 5.76 15.96
C TYR A 154 -1.80 5.83 14.46
N ILE A 155 -0.98 6.57 13.70
CA ILE A 155 -1.15 6.70 12.24
C ILE A 155 -0.90 5.38 11.51
N ASP A 156 0.03 4.54 11.98
CA ASP A 156 0.22 3.17 11.47
C ASP A 156 -1.07 2.36 11.58
N ASN A 157 -1.77 2.47 12.72
CA ASN A 157 -3.07 1.80 12.94
C ASN A 157 -4.18 2.39 12.04
N ILE A 158 -4.25 3.72 11.90
CA ILE A 158 -5.23 4.37 11.03
C ILE A 158 -5.04 3.94 9.57
N PHE A 159 -3.84 4.01 9.04
CA PHE A 159 -3.57 3.61 7.66
C PHE A 159 -3.80 2.12 7.39
N ALA A 160 -3.51 1.26 8.36
CA ALA A 160 -3.75 -0.18 8.25
C ALA A 160 -5.26 -0.52 8.21
N ASN A 161 -6.12 0.34 8.76
CA ASN A 161 -7.56 0.11 8.89
C ASN A 161 -8.37 1.26 8.29
N GLN A 162 -7.87 1.92 7.26
CA GLN A 162 -8.44 3.14 6.70
C GLN A 162 -9.90 2.97 6.22
N SER A 163 -10.28 1.76 5.76
CA SER A 163 -11.66 1.45 5.38
C SER A 163 -12.67 1.52 6.54
N SER A 164 -12.19 1.43 7.78
CA SER A 164 -13.01 1.50 9.00
C SER A 164 -13.08 2.93 9.58
N LEU A 165 -12.43 3.89 8.92
CA LEU A 165 -12.26 5.24 9.45
C LEU A 165 -13.59 5.97 9.62
N ASN A 166 -13.93 6.25 10.87
CA ASN A 166 -15.06 7.05 11.33
C ASN A 166 -14.76 7.60 12.73
N ALA A 167 -15.67 8.38 13.31
CA ALA A 167 -15.44 9.00 14.62
C ALA A 167 -15.20 7.98 15.74
N ASP A 168 -15.95 6.86 15.76
CA ASP A 168 -15.83 5.81 16.78
C ASP A 168 -14.51 5.06 16.63
N TYR A 169 -14.08 4.85 15.39
CA TYR A 169 -12.81 4.18 15.12
C TYR A 169 -11.61 5.01 15.58
N LEU A 170 -11.67 6.35 15.47
CA LEU A 170 -10.59 7.22 15.96
C LEU A 170 -10.35 7.01 17.47
N ALA A 171 -11.43 6.94 18.25
CA ALA A 171 -11.33 6.64 19.68
C ALA A 171 -10.81 5.21 19.95
N THR A 172 -11.31 4.22 19.19
CA THR A 172 -10.86 2.83 19.30
C THR A 172 -9.37 2.70 18.95
N ALA A 173 -8.90 3.41 17.93
CA ALA A 173 -7.49 3.42 17.54
C ALA A 173 -6.60 4.02 18.63
N ALA A 174 -7.06 5.08 19.31
CA ALA A 174 -6.35 5.66 20.44
C ALA A 174 -6.20 4.67 21.59
N GLN A 175 -7.29 3.96 21.94
CA GLN A 175 -7.24 2.92 23.00
C GLN A 175 -6.29 1.77 22.68
N LYS A 176 -6.11 1.43 21.40
CA LYS A 176 -5.20 0.34 20.98
C LYS A 176 -3.72 0.69 21.13
N VAL A 177 -3.37 1.95 21.08
CA VAL A 177 -1.97 2.38 21.16
C VAL A 177 -1.57 2.85 22.58
N GLY A 178 -2.52 2.95 23.50
CA GLY A 178 -2.32 3.23 24.93
C GLY A 178 -2.55 4.67 25.28
#